data_78823495da4162d5e9aae0401f0ae080
#
_entry.id   78823495da4162d5e9aae0401f0ae080
#
_cell.length_a   1.000
_cell.length_b   1.000
_cell.length_c   1.000
_cell.angle_alpha   90.00
_cell.angle_beta   90.00
_cell.angle_gamma   90.00
#
_symmetry.space_group_name_H-M   'P 1'
#
loop_
_entity.id
_entity.type
_entity.pdbx_description
1 polymer ?
#
loop_
_entity_poly.entity_id
_entity_poly.type
_entity_poly.pdbx_seq_one_letter_code
_entity_poly.pdbx_strand_id
1 'polypeptide(L)' 'MYRIMLVRSKRDNFASLYQWLTATDEETGEVSPVEFDTEEALDEKVEAMLNEEGYAKQDFIVVKYVDYRIDATDYEI' A
#
# COMPACT_ATOMS: atom_id res chain seq x y z
N MET A 1 -0.16 6.87 9.20
CA MET A 1 -0.93 6.02 8.28
C MET A 1 0.00 5.41 7.25
N TYR A 2 -0.22 4.16 6.92
CA TYR A 2 0.67 3.41 6.04
C TYR A 2 -0.11 2.77 4.90
N ARG A 3 0.50 2.68 3.74
CA ARG A 3 -0.05 1.98 2.59
C ARG A 3 1.02 1.05 2.02
N ILE A 4 0.59 0.04 1.30
CA ILE A 4 1.50 -0.86 0.60
C ILE A 4 1.33 -0.65 -0.90
N MET A 5 2.44 -0.44 -1.59
CA MET A 5 2.44 -0.32 -3.05
C MET A 5 3.03 -1.57 -3.66
N LEU A 6 2.28 -2.21 -4.52
CA LEU A 6 2.76 -3.33 -5.31
C LEU A 6 3.59 -2.79 -6.47
N VAL A 7 4.83 -3.19 -6.54
CA VAL A 7 5.76 -2.68 -7.56
C VAL A 7 6.07 -3.69 -8.64
N ARG A 8 5.71 -4.96 -8.42
CA ARG A 8 5.90 -6.03 -9.41
C ARG A 8 4.66 -6.89 -9.49
N SER A 9 4.25 -7.23 -10.71
CA SER A 9 3.11 -8.10 -10.94
C SER A 9 3.54 -9.56 -10.95
N LYS A 10 2.88 -10.37 -10.15
CA LYS A 10 3.08 -11.82 -10.17
C LYS A 10 2.42 -12.47 -11.38
N ARG A 11 1.40 -11.82 -11.95
CA ARG A 11 0.66 -12.36 -13.11
C ARG A 11 1.37 -12.14 -14.43
N ASP A 12 2.07 -11.02 -14.56
CA ASP A 12 2.66 -10.58 -15.81
C ASP A 12 4.18 -10.73 -15.81
N ASN A 13 4.66 -11.88 -15.32
CA ASN A 13 6.07 -12.22 -15.38
C ASN A 13 6.96 -11.18 -14.70
N PHE A 14 6.52 -10.70 -13.54
CA PHE A 14 7.20 -9.70 -12.72
C PHE A 14 7.38 -8.33 -13.39
N ALA A 15 6.47 -7.98 -14.31
CA ALA A 15 6.43 -6.64 -14.87
C ALA A 15 6.17 -5.59 -13.79
N SER A 16 6.68 -4.39 -13.99
CA SER A 16 6.45 -3.27 -13.06
C SER A 16 4.97 -2.94 -12.96
N LEU A 17 4.46 -2.81 -11.75
CA LEU A 17 3.04 -2.62 -11.51
C LEU A 17 2.69 -1.24 -10.94
N TYR A 18 3.39 -0.80 -9.93
CA TYR A 18 3.18 0.50 -9.26
C TYR A 18 1.72 0.80 -8.94
N GLN A 19 1.06 -0.12 -8.24
CA GLN A 19 -0.32 0.04 -7.82
C GLN A 19 -0.44 -0.12 -6.31
N TRP A 20 -1.34 0.66 -5.72
CA TRP A 20 -1.67 0.48 -4.30
C TRP A 20 -2.29 -0.90 -4.07
N LEU A 21 -1.93 -1.50 -2.95
CA LEU A 21 -2.70 -2.65 -2.46
C LEU A 21 -4.09 -2.14 -2.10
N THR A 22 -5.11 -2.74 -2.68
CA THR A 22 -6.50 -2.30 -2.52
C THR A 22 -7.35 -3.38 -1.88
N ALA A 23 -8.45 -2.94 -1.30
CA ALA A 23 -9.51 -3.80 -0.82
C ALA A 23 -10.83 -3.34 -1.41
N THR A 24 -11.73 -4.28 -1.62
CA THR A 24 -13.06 -4.00 -2.14
C THR A 24 -14.06 -4.08 -1.00
N ASP A 25 -14.89 -3.03 -0.87
CA ASP A 25 -16.00 -3.04 0.08
C ASP A 25 -17.09 -3.97 -0.47
N GLU A 26 -17.45 -4.98 0.31
CA GLU A 26 -18.44 -5.96 -0.10
C GLU A 26 -19.84 -5.37 -0.22
N GLU A 27 -20.15 -4.33 0.51
CA GLU A 27 -21.47 -3.71 0.49
C GLU A 27 -21.66 -2.77 -0.68
N THR A 28 -20.66 -1.96 -0.99
CA THR A 28 -20.76 -0.92 -2.02
C THR A 28 -20.07 -1.28 -3.32
N GLY A 29 -19.14 -2.24 -3.28
CA GLY A 29 -18.30 -2.58 -4.43
C GLY A 29 -17.18 -1.58 -4.68
N GLU A 30 -17.00 -0.59 -3.81
CA GLU A 30 -15.92 0.37 -3.95
C GLU A 30 -14.57 -0.26 -3.69
N VAL A 31 -13.61 0.08 -4.54
CA VAL A 31 -12.22 -0.33 -4.40
C VAL A 31 -11.42 0.86 -3.89
N SER A 32 -10.70 0.66 -2.81
CA SER A 32 -9.89 1.72 -2.21
C SER A 32 -8.55 1.18 -1.71
N PRO A 33 -7.52 2.03 -1.61
CA PRO A 33 -6.25 1.60 -1.03
C PRO A 33 -6.42 1.14 0.42
N VAL A 34 -5.75 0.06 0.78
CA VAL A 34 -5.72 -0.40 2.17
C VAL A 34 -4.82 0.53 2.96
N GLU A 35 -5.32 1.00 4.09
CA GLU A 35 -4.59 1.88 4.98
C GLU A 35 -4.42 1.24 6.35
N PHE A 36 -3.24 1.41 6.93
CA PHE A 36 -2.91 0.89 8.24
C PHE A 36 -2.60 2.05 9.17
N ASP A 37 -3.29 2.12 10.30
CA ASP A 37 -3.12 3.21 11.26
C ASP A 37 -1.89 3.01 12.15
N THR A 38 -1.48 1.77 12.35
CA THR A 38 -0.36 1.43 13.23
C THR A 38 0.67 0.58 12.51
N GLU A 39 1.91 0.61 13.01
CA GLU A 39 2.96 -0.25 12.52
C GLU A 39 2.66 -1.73 12.79
N GLU A 40 2.00 -2.03 13.90
CA GLU A 40 1.63 -3.39 14.24
C GLU A 40 0.70 -4.02 13.22
N ALA A 41 -0.35 -3.30 12.83
CA ALA A 41 -1.28 -3.77 11.80
C ALA A 41 -0.58 -3.91 10.45
N LEU A 42 0.31 -2.98 10.11
CA LEU A 42 1.12 -3.04 8.90
C LEU A 42 2.03 -4.28 8.91
N ASP A 43 2.72 -4.52 10.02
CA ASP A 43 3.65 -5.66 10.14
C ASP A 43 2.93 -6.99 10.00
N GLU A 44 1.73 -7.11 10.59
CA GLU A 44 0.92 -8.31 10.42
C GLU A 44 0.59 -8.58 8.96
N LYS A 45 0.22 -7.54 8.22
CA LYS A 45 -0.09 -7.69 6.79
C LYS A 45 1.16 -8.03 5.98
N VAL A 46 2.27 -7.38 6.27
CA VAL A 46 3.54 -7.66 5.58
C VAL A 46 3.98 -9.10 5.82
N GLU A 47 3.89 -9.59 7.05
CA GLU A 47 4.21 -10.98 7.36
C GLU A 47 3.29 -11.95 6.61
N ALA A 48 2.00 -11.67 6.55
CA ALA A 48 1.05 -12.50 5.81
C ALA A 48 1.38 -12.51 4.32
N MET A 49 1.75 -11.37 3.74
CA MET A 49 2.13 -11.29 2.33
C MET A 49 3.37 -12.13 2.04
N LEU A 50 4.35 -12.08 2.91
CA LEU A 50 5.61 -12.82 2.72
C LEU A 50 5.44 -14.32 2.97
N ASN A 51 4.67 -14.69 3.97
CA ASN A 51 4.58 -16.08 4.43
C ASN A 51 3.40 -16.86 3.85
N GLU A 52 2.29 -16.20 3.59
CA GLU A 52 1.04 -16.85 3.17
C GLU A 52 0.63 -16.54 1.74
N GLU A 53 0.88 -15.31 1.29
CA GLU A 53 0.42 -14.86 -0.02
C GLU A 53 1.48 -14.97 -1.12
N GLY A 54 2.67 -15.40 -0.76
CA GLY A 54 3.73 -15.70 -1.73
C GLY A 54 4.43 -14.50 -2.34
N TYR A 55 4.32 -13.33 -1.73
CA TYR A 55 5.08 -12.16 -2.17
C TYR A 55 6.53 -12.23 -1.69
N ALA A 56 7.45 -11.70 -2.49
CA ALA A 56 8.83 -11.47 -2.08
C ALA A 56 9.01 -10.01 -1.65
N LYS A 57 10.06 -9.74 -0.89
CA LYS A 57 10.32 -8.38 -0.41
C LYS A 57 10.47 -7.34 -1.52
N GLN A 58 10.91 -7.76 -2.69
CA GLN A 58 11.09 -6.89 -3.84
C GLN A 58 9.79 -6.62 -4.62
N ASP A 59 8.71 -7.30 -4.27
CA ASP A 59 7.44 -7.18 -5.00
C ASP A 59 6.59 -6.01 -4.51
N PHE A 60 6.89 -5.47 -3.35
CA PHE A 60 6.13 -4.36 -2.78
C PHE A 60 7.03 -3.44 -1.95
N ILE A 61 6.55 -2.22 -1.73
CA ILE A 61 7.16 -1.25 -0.82
C ILE A 61 6.10 -0.76 0.16
N VAL A 62 6.57 -0.40 1.35
CA VAL A 62 5.72 0.23 2.36
C VAL A 62 5.89 1.74 2.26
N VAL A 63 4.77 2.44 2.18
CA VAL A 63 4.78 3.90 2.09
C VAL A 63 4.14 4.46 3.35
N LYS A 64 4.90 5.28 4.08
CA LYS A 64 4.37 6.01 5.20
C LYS A 64 3.69 7.28 4.69
N TYR A 65 2.40 7.35 4.89
CA TYR A 65 1.63 8.53 4.55
C TYR A 65 1.76 9.54 5.68
N VAL A 66 2.46 10.59 5.44
CA VAL A 66 2.52 11.72 6.35
C VAL A 66 1.47 12.71 5.88
N ASP A 67 0.52 13.04 6.77
CA ASP A 67 -0.46 14.05 6.47
C ASP A 67 0.24 15.42 6.43
N TYR A 68 0.79 15.71 5.28
CA TYR A 68 1.33 17.02 5.00
C TYR A 68 0.17 17.93 4.72
N ARG A 69 -0.32 18.56 5.76
CA ARG A 69 -1.09 19.77 5.53
C ARG A 69 -0.13 20.82 5.04
N ILE A 70 0.06 20.80 3.78
CA ILE A 70 0.70 21.92 3.13
C ILE A 70 -0.34 23.02 3.16
N ASP A 71 -0.21 23.89 4.15
CA ASP A 71 -0.90 25.16 4.09
C ASP A 71 -0.31 25.87 2.87
N ALA A 72 -1.15 26.28 1.95
CA ALA A 72 -0.70 26.95 0.72
C ALA A 72 0.19 28.16 0.99
N THR A 73 0.09 28.75 2.19
CA THR A 73 0.95 29.85 2.60
C THR A 73 2.38 29.43 2.93
N ASP A 74 2.59 28.15 3.28
CA ASP A 74 3.92 27.61 3.59
C ASP A 74 4.71 27.28 2.33
N TYR A 75 4.04 27.22 1.21
CA TYR A 75 4.63 26.88 -0.08
C TYR A 75 4.32 27.94 -1.14
N GLU A 76 4.53 29.17 -0.79
CA GLU A 76 4.51 30.21 -1.81
C GLU A 76 5.77 30.10 -2.64
N ILE A 77 5.57 29.48 -3.74
CA ILE A 77 6.60 29.43 -4.76
C ILE A 77 6.36 30.59 -5.72
#